data_55ee7618540e4ed9682c140d8fbdc7b3
#
_entry.id   55ee7618540e4ed9682c140d8fbdc7b3
#
_cell.length_a   1.000
_cell.length_b   1.000
_cell.length_c   1.000
_cell.angle_alpha   90.00
_cell.angle_beta   90.00
_cell.angle_gamma   90.00
#
_symmetry.space_group_name_H-M   'P 1'
#
loop_
_entity.id
_entity.type
_entity.pdbx_description
1 polymer ?
#
loop_
_entity_poly.entity_id
_entity_poly.type
_entity_poly.pdbx_seq_one_letter_code
_entity_poly.pdbx_strand_id
1 'polypeptide(L)'
;MKKLLRNDTLHLSFSLLNVNKIMEEQAFFTPQEHKQLVPLYRRLLRLSGDTLQKDDCRNVKKQLIQSMSAGSIPRNAFNMNPIIKDMQTAIIVAEEIGMRRASILGIMLHESVKYHLCTLESVQKNYGEDVAGIIRGLVKINELYEKSPTIESENFRNLLLSFAEDMRVILIMIADRVNLMRQIKESPNEEARLAVSNEAAHLYAPLAHKLGLYKLKSELEDLSLKYTQHDIYSVSYTHLRA
;
A
#
# COMPACT_ATOMS: atom_id res chain seq x y z
N MET A 1 25.42 -9.50 21.71
CA MET A 1 24.19 -8.97 21.08
C MET A 1 24.24 -7.48 20.74
N LYS A 2 24.66 -6.55 21.62
CA LYS A 2 24.72 -5.09 21.32
C LYS A 2 25.74 -4.66 20.24
N LYS A 3 26.77 -5.43 19.95
CA LYS A 3 27.79 -5.10 18.91
C LYS A 3 27.34 -5.43 17.48
N LEU A 4 26.46 -6.43 17.28
CA LEU A 4 25.90 -6.78 15.97
C LEU A 4 24.91 -5.72 15.45
N LEU A 5 24.09 -5.14 16.34
CA LEU A 5 23.14 -4.08 15.98
C LEU A 5 23.81 -2.76 15.56
N ARG A 6 25.04 -2.48 16.04
CA ARG A 6 25.77 -1.26 15.71
C ARG A 6 26.42 -1.29 14.33
N ASN A 7 26.86 -2.46 13.86
CA ASN A 7 27.43 -2.63 12.53
C ASN A 7 26.36 -2.64 11.43
N ASP A 8 25.18 -3.22 11.71
CA ASP A 8 24.07 -3.25 10.74
C ASP A 8 23.48 -1.86 10.52
N THR A 9 23.43 -0.99 11.55
CA THR A 9 22.99 0.40 11.41
C THR A 9 23.97 1.26 10.60
N LEU A 10 25.28 1.04 10.71
CA LEU A 10 26.30 1.73 9.91
C LEU A 10 26.28 1.26 8.44
N HIS A 11 26.10 -0.03 8.19
CA HIS A 11 25.99 -0.56 6.82
C HIS A 11 24.67 -0.09 6.15
N LEU A 12 23.58 0.03 6.91
CA LEU A 12 22.32 0.59 6.45
C LEU A 12 22.42 2.10 6.15
N SER A 13 23.16 2.86 6.98
CA SER A 13 23.36 4.30 6.74
C SER A 13 24.23 4.57 5.51
N PHE A 14 25.29 3.78 5.28
CA PHE A 14 26.17 3.92 4.11
C PHE A 14 25.46 3.53 2.80
N SER A 15 24.61 2.48 2.84
CA SER A 15 23.81 2.08 1.68
C SER A 15 22.64 3.03 1.38
N LEU A 16 22.10 3.72 2.41
CA LEU A 16 21.11 4.78 2.26
C LEU A 16 21.72 6.08 1.69
N LEU A 17 22.97 6.40 2.03
CA LEU A 17 23.70 7.53 1.41
C LEU A 17 23.90 7.34 -0.10
N ASN A 18 24.19 6.11 -0.55
CA ASN A 18 24.24 5.79 -1.98
C ASN A 18 22.86 5.88 -2.67
N VAL A 19 21.78 5.47 -1.98
CA VAL A 19 20.43 5.66 -2.48
C VAL A 19 20.07 7.13 -2.60
N ASN A 20 20.37 7.95 -1.57
CA ASN A 20 20.11 9.39 -1.60
C ASN A 20 20.81 10.06 -2.80
N LYS A 21 22.06 9.68 -3.10
CA LYS A 21 22.81 10.23 -4.25
C LYS A 21 22.19 9.87 -5.60
N ILE A 22 21.71 8.62 -5.77
CA ILE A 22 21.00 8.17 -6.98
C ILE A 22 19.64 8.86 -7.10
N MET A 23 18.99 9.15 -5.98
CA MET A 23 17.65 9.73 -5.91
C MET A 23 17.65 11.24 -6.14
N GLU A 24 18.69 11.96 -5.74
CA GLU A 24 18.86 13.38 -6.06
C GLU A 24 19.07 13.61 -7.58
N GLU A 25 19.68 12.65 -8.27
CA GLU A 25 19.92 12.74 -9.72
C GLU A 25 18.67 12.49 -10.59
N GLN A 26 17.56 11.94 -10.06
CA GLN A 26 16.41 11.47 -10.89
C GLN A 26 15.05 12.08 -10.58
N ALA A 27 14.92 13.05 -9.68
CA ALA A 27 13.64 13.72 -9.32
C ALA A 27 12.44 12.76 -9.01
N PHE A 28 12.70 11.47 -8.70
CA PHE A 28 11.66 10.48 -8.40
C PHE A 28 10.95 10.76 -7.08
N PHE A 29 11.67 11.30 -6.09
CA PHE A 29 11.13 11.69 -4.79
C PHE A 29 11.20 13.20 -4.60
N THR A 30 10.14 13.77 -4.02
CA THR A 30 10.20 15.13 -3.50
C THR A 30 11.07 15.19 -2.23
N PRO A 31 11.57 16.39 -1.84
CA PRO A 31 12.32 16.55 -0.60
C PRO A 31 11.56 16.10 0.67
N GLN A 32 10.22 16.21 0.64
CA GLN A 32 9.36 15.75 1.74
C GLN A 32 9.26 14.21 1.77
N GLU A 33 9.12 13.57 0.62
CA GLU A 33 9.09 12.12 0.49
C GLU A 33 10.43 11.48 0.91
N HIS A 34 11.54 12.11 0.57
CA HIS A 34 12.85 11.70 1.06
C HIS A 34 12.93 11.65 2.59
N LYS A 35 12.39 12.67 3.27
CA LYS A 35 12.35 12.71 4.74
C LYS A 35 11.50 11.58 5.33
N GLN A 36 10.46 11.14 4.61
CA GLN A 36 9.55 10.06 5.05
C GLN A 36 10.11 8.66 4.78
N LEU A 37 10.90 8.47 3.73
CA LEU A 37 11.35 7.16 3.26
C LEU A 37 12.09 6.35 4.34
N VAL A 38 13.07 6.97 4.99
CA VAL A 38 13.90 6.29 6.01
C VAL A 38 13.11 5.92 7.26
N PRO A 39 12.28 6.80 7.85
CA PRO A 39 11.40 6.45 8.96
C PRO A 39 10.42 5.32 8.62
N LEU A 40 9.78 5.37 7.45
CA LEU A 40 8.84 4.34 7.00
C LEU A 40 9.54 2.98 6.84
N TYR A 41 10.67 2.96 6.15
CA TYR A 41 11.46 1.75 5.98
C TYR A 41 11.90 1.14 7.32
N ARG A 42 12.40 1.96 8.25
CA ARG A 42 12.77 1.50 9.59
C ARG A 42 11.57 0.96 10.39
N ARG A 43 10.40 1.59 10.26
CA ARG A 43 9.16 1.12 10.88
C ARG A 43 8.76 -0.23 10.31
N LEU A 44 8.76 -0.38 8.99
CA LEU A 44 8.45 -1.63 8.31
C LEU A 44 9.40 -2.76 8.73
N LEU A 45 10.70 -2.51 8.80
CA LEU A 45 11.69 -3.49 9.28
C LEU A 45 11.45 -3.92 10.73
N ARG A 46 11.08 -2.99 11.62
CA ARG A 46 10.76 -3.34 13.03
C ARG A 46 9.54 -4.23 13.15
N LEU A 47 8.49 -3.93 12.37
CA LEU A 47 7.25 -4.73 12.35
C LEU A 47 7.45 -6.12 11.76
N SER A 48 8.40 -6.24 10.86
CA SER A 48 8.67 -7.45 10.08
C SER A 48 9.88 -8.24 10.61
N GLY A 49 10.59 -7.75 11.63
CA GLY A 49 11.92 -8.20 12.04
C GLY A 49 12.06 -9.69 12.34
N ASP A 50 10.97 -10.33 12.79
CA ASP A 50 10.95 -11.77 13.07
C ASP A 50 10.49 -12.61 11.86
N THR A 51 10.00 -11.98 10.79
CA THR A 51 9.40 -12.67 9.64
C THR A 51 10.13 -12.46 8.33
N LEU A 52 10.76 -11.30 8.11
CA LEU A 52 11.58 -11.03 6.92
C LEU A 52 13.00 -11.58 7.10
N GLN A 53 13.48 -12.30 6.09
CA GLN A 53 14.86 -12.77 6.04
C GLN A 53 15.79 -11.62 5.61
N LYS A 54 17.06 -11.68 5.98
CA LYS A 54 18.06 -10.66 5.58
C LYS A 54 18.16 -10.52 4.06
N ASP A 55 18.02 -11.61 3.35
CA ASP A 55 18.05 -11.62 1.88
C ASP A 55 16.80 -11.01 1.28
N ASP A 56 15.62 -11.15 1.91
CA ASP A 56 14.39 -10.46 1.48
C ASP A 56 14.60 -8.95 1.45
N CYS A 57 15.11 -8.39 2.55
CA CYS A 57 15.33 -6.94 2.68
C CYS A 57 16.33 -6.43 1.62
N ARG A 58 17.43 -7.18 1.39
CA ARG A 58 18.44 -6.82 0.39
C ARG A 58 17.88 -6.86 -1.02
N ASN A 59 17.16 -7.91 -1.36
CA ASN A 59 16.60 -8.12 -2.70
C ASN A 59 15.48 -7.14 -3.00
N VAL A 60 14.54 -6.90 -2.06
CA VAL A 60 13.48 -5.88 -2.21
C VAL A 60 14.10 -4.51 -2.41
N LYS A 61 15.10 -4.12 -1.61
CA LYS A 61 15.80 -2.85 -1.78
C LYS A 61 16.42 -2.71 -3.16
N LYS A 62 17.11 -3.74 -3.65
CA LYS A 62 17.70 -3.75 -5.01
C LYS A 62 16.62 -3.59 -6.08
N GLN A 63 15.51 -4.31 -5.95
CA GLN A 63 14.37 -4.23 -6.88
C GLN A 63 13.74 -2.84 -6.88
N LEU A 64 13.51 -2.24 -5.71
CA LEU A 64 12.97 -0.89 -5.60
C LEU A 64 13.89 0.16 -6.24
N ILE A 65 15.21 0.07 -6.02
CA ILE A 65 16.18 0.97 -6.66
C ILE A 65 16.12 0.82 -8.19
N GLN A 66 16.05 -0.40 -8.71
CA GLN A 66 15.91 -0.63 -10.15
C GLN A 66 14.62 -0.04 -10.69
N SER A 67 13.50 -0.21 -10.00
CA SER A 67 12.19 0.34 -10.38
C SER A 67 12.22 1.87 -10.42
N MET A 68 12.87 2.50 -9.44
CA MET A 68 13.04 3.95 -9.38
C MET A 68 13.92 4.46 -10.53
N SER A 69 15.04 3.78 -10.81
CA SER A 69 15.96 4.16 -11.89
C SER A 69 15.31 4.03 -13.28
N ALA A 70 14.38 3.11 -13.44
CA ALA A 70 13.64 2.92 -14.68
C ALA A 70 12.59 4.03 -14.95
N GLY A 71 12.17 4.79 -13.91
CA GLY A 71 11.15 5.85 -14.03
C GLY A 71 9.79 5.38 -14.52
N SER A 72 9.54 4.05 -14.50
CA SER A 72 8.41 3.43 -15.19
C SER A 72 7.14 3.34 -14.36
N ILE A 73 7.21 3.57 -13.05
CA ILE A 73 6.05 3.48 -12.16
C ILE A 73 5.45 4.88 -11.95
N PRO A 74 4.26 5.16 -12.51
CA PRO A 74 3.65 6.48 -12.39
C PRO A 74 3.10 6.77 -11.00
N ARG A 75 2.95 8.04 -10.69
CA ARG A 75 2.19 8.49 -9.55
C ARG A 75 0.68 8.33 -9.82
N ASN A 76 -0.11 8.14 -8.78
CA ASN A 76 -1.57 8.04 -8.90
C ASN A 76 -2.23 9.43 -9.13
N ALA A 77 -3.56 9.45 -9.27
CA ALA A 77 -4.36 10.67 -9.49
C ALA A 77 -4.18 11.75 -8.39
N PHE A 78 -3.65 11.39 -7.23
CA PHE A 78 -3.34 12.27 -6.09
C PHE A 78 -1.84 12.64 -6.02
N ASN A 79 -1.08 12.35 -7.07
CA ASN A 79 0.35 12.61 -7.15
C ASN A 79 1.19 11.89 -6.06
N MET A 80 0.67 10.79 -5.50
CA MET A 80 1.39 10.03 -4.48
C MET A 80 2.49 9.18 -5.11
N ASN A 81 3.64 9.14 -4.43
CA ASN A 81 4.74 8.27 -4.82
C ASN A 81 4.38 6.80 -4.53
N PRO A 82 4.44 5.88 -5.51
CA PRO A 82 4.02 4.50 -5.36
C PRO A 82 4.80 3.76 -4.25
N ILE A 83 6.10 3.98 -4.12
CA ILE A 83 6.93 3.31 -3.11
C ILE A 83 6.56 3.76 -1.69
N ILE A 84 6.33 5.06 -1.50
CA ILE A 84 5.87 5.60 -0.20
C ILE A 84 4.50 5.03 0.13
N LYS A 85 3.58 5.03 -0.83
CA LYS A 85 2.24 4.48 -0.69
C LYS A 85 2.29 2.99 -0.29
N ASP A 86 3.09 2.21 -0.97
CA ASP A 86 3.21 0.77 -0.71
C ASP A 86 3.84 0.46 0.66
N MET A 87 4.86 1.23 1.08
CA MET A 87 5.41 1.10 2.44
C MET A 87 4.37 1.41 3.51
N GLN A 88 3.56 2.45 3.31
CA GLN A 88 2.49 2.81 4.25
C GLN A 88 1.39 1.74 4.29
N THR A 89 0.97 1.21 3.14
CA THR A 89 0.02 0.09 3.03
C THR A 89 0.57 -1.16 3.72
N ALA A 90 1.85 -1.49 3.51
CA ALA A 90 2.51 -2.63 4.17
C ALA A 90 2.56 -2.47 5.70
N ILE A 91 2.73 -1.24 6.21
CA ILE A 91 2.67 -0.94 7.64
C ILE A 91 1.25 -1.18 8.18
N ILE A 92 0.20 -0.71 7.52
CA ILE A 92 -1.20 -0.94 7.92
C ILE A 92 -1.49 -2.45 7.95
N VAL A 93 -1.07 -3.17 6.92
CA VAL A 93 -1.24 -4.63 6.81
C VAL A 93 -0.55 -5.36 7.96
N ALA A 94 0.65 -4.95 8.34
CA ALA A 94 1.41 -5.56 9.42
C ALA A 94 0.87 -5.21 10.82
N GLU A 95 0.52 -3.94 11.08
CA GLU A 95 0.13 -3.45 12.40
C GLU A 95 -1.36 -3.64 12.67
N GLU A 96 -2.23 -3.35 11.71
CA GLU A 96 -3.68 -3.27 11.93
C GLU A 96 -4.42 -4.55 11.51
N ILE A 97 -3.87 -5.32 10.56
CA ILE A 97 -4.45 -6.59 10.11
C ILE A 97 -3.67 -7.79 10.66
N GLY A 98 -2.38 -7.61 10.99
CA GLY A 98 -1.53 -8.66 11.55
C GLY A 98 -0.94 -9.62 10.52
N MET A 99 -0.90 -9.23 9.24
CA MET A 99 -0.31 -10.05 8.18
C MET A 99 1.22 -9.98 8.20
N ARG A 100 1.86 -10.97 7.58
CA ARG A 100 3.29 -11.21 7.72
C ARG A 100 4.04 -11.17 6.36
N ARG A 101 5.21 -11.79 6.30
CA ARG A 101 6.20 -11.77 5.24
C ARG A 101 5.63 -11.75 3.82
N ALA A 102 4.81 -12.73 3.45
CA ALA A 102 4.33 -12.86 2.07
C ALA A 102 3.51 -11.64 1.61
N SER A 103 2.65 -11.10 2.48
CA SER A 103 1.84 -9.93 2.17
C SER A 103 2.67 -8.64 2.07
N ILE A 104 3.64 -8.46 2.96
CA ILE A 104 4.56 -7.32 2.92
C ILE A 104 5.38 -7.33 1.63
N LEU A 105 5.97 -8.47 1.29
CA LEU A 105 6.74 -8.64 0.06
C LEU A 105 5.86 -8.49 -1.19
N GLY A 106 4.65 -9.05 -1.17
CA GLY A 106 3.67 -8.90 -2.24
C GLY A 106 3.35 -7.43 -2.51
N ILE A 107 3.07 -6.63 -1.46
CA ILE A 107 2.82 -5.19 -1.58
C ILE A 107 4.03 -4.45 -2.14
N MET A 108 5.24 -4.76 -1.64
CA MET A 108 6.45 -4.04 -2.06
C MET A 108 6.91 -4.37 -3.49
N LEU A 109 6.45 -5.47 -4.08
CA LEU A 109 6.92 -5.97 -5.37
C LEU A 109 5.87 -5.94 -6.49
N HIS A 110 4.56 -5.80 -6.16
CA HIS A 110 3.48 -5.92 -7.15
C HIS A 110 3.57 -4.88 -8.26
N GLU A 111 3.92 -3.63 -7.95
CA GLU A 111 4.09 -2.57 -8.95
C GLU A 111 5.24 -2.90 -9.91
N SER A 112 6.34 -3.48 -9.42
CA SER A 112 7.45 -3.90 -10.26
C SER A 112 7.04 -4.99 -11.26
N VAL A 113 6.13 -5.89 -10.87
CA VAL A 113 5.58 -6.91 -11.79
C VAL A 113 4.57 -6.29 -12.74
N LYS A 114 3.65 -5.46 -12.24
CA LYS A 114 2.63 -4.76 -13.04
C LYS A 114 3.26 -3.95 -14.19
N TYR A 115 4.35 -3.26 -13.92
CA TYR A 115 5.06 -2.43 -14.90
C TYR A 115 6.22 -3.16 -15.61
N HIS A 116 6.24 -4.51 -15.55
CA HIS A 116 7.20 -5.38 -16.25
C HIS A 116 8.68 -5.12 -15.93
N LEU A 117 8.97 -4.58 -14.75
CA LEU A 117 10.35 -4.37 -14.26
C LEU A 117 10.96 -5.65 -13.68
N CYS A 118 10.13 -6.61 -13.33
CA CYS A 118 10.49 -7.98 -13.01
C CYS A 118 9.36 -8.93 -13.41
N THR A 119 9.70 -10.22 -13.59
CA THR A 119 8.71 -11.25 -13.95
C THR A 119 8.17 -11.94 -12.71
N LEU A 120 6.95 -12.47 -12.80
CA LEU A 120 6.33 -13.23 -11.73
C LEU A 120 7.13 -14.51 -11.40
N GLU A 121 7.73 -15.15 -12.42
CA GLU A 121 8.60 -16.33 -12.25
C GLU A 121 9.86 -15.97 -11.45
N SER A 122 10.44 -14.79 -11.69
CA SER A 122 11.57 -14.30 -10.91
C SER A 122 11.19 -14.09 -9.44
N VAL A 123 10.00 -13.54 -9.18
CA VAL A 123 9.47 -13.38 -7.83
C VAL A 123 9.24 -14.73 -7.16
N GLN A 124 8.61 -15.68 -7.85
CA GLN A 124 8.37 -17.02 -7.36
C GLN A 124 9.67 -17.73 -6.97
N LYS A 125 10.70 -17.62 -7.83
CA LYS A 125 12.02 -18.23 -7.59
C LYS A 125 12.73 -17.62 -6.37
N ASN A 126 12.65 -16.30 -6.19
CA ASN A 126 13.42 -15.57 -5.18
C ASN A 126 12.70 -15.47 -3.82
N TYR A 127 11.36 -15.45 -3.80
CA TYR A 127 10.56 -15.16 -2.61
C TYR A 127 9.53 -16.25 -2.27
N GLY A 128 9.27 -17.19 -3.20
CA GLY A 128 8.35 -18.30 -3.03
C GLY A 128 6.98 -18.09 -3.67
N GLU A 129 6.22 -19.20 -3.79
CA GLU A 129 4.88 -19.21 -4.40
C GLU A 129 3.87 -18.34 -3.65
N ASP A 130 3.94 -18.31 -2.31
CA ASP A 130 3.06 -17.47 -1.50
C ASP A 130 3.09 -15.99 -1.89
N VAL A 131 4.29 -15.45 -2.15
CA VAL A 131 4.47 -14.05 -2.58
C VAL A 131 3.98 -13.87 -4.02
N ALA A 132 4.34 -14.81 -4.90
CA ALA A 132 3.92 -14.78 -6.30
C ALA A 132 2.40 -14.88 -6.44
N GLY A 133 1.74 -15.71 -5.64
CA GLY A 133 0.28 -15.86 -5.60
C GLY A 133 -0.43 -14.56 -5.21
N ILE A 134 0.05 -13.86 -4.18
CA ILE A 134 -0.50 -12.56 -3.79
C ILE A 134 -0.34 -11.54 -4.92
N ILE A 135 0.85 -11.44 -5.54
CA ILE A 135 1.09 -10.50 -6.63
C ILE A 135 0.18 -10.81 -7.83
N ARG A 136 0.07 -12.09 -8.20
CA ARG A 136 -0.84 -12.55 -9.27
C ARG A 136 -2.28 -12.10 -8.99
N GLY A 137 -2.75 -12.27 -7.76
CA GLY A 137 -4.08 -11.84 -7.33
C GLY A 137 -4.25 -10.31 -7.42
N LEU A 138 -3.29 -9.52 -6.94
CA LEU A 138 -3.33 -8.06 -7.02
C LEU A 138 -3.36 -7.56 -8.47
N VAL A 139 -2.52 -8.12 -9.35
CA VAL A 139 -2.49 -7.75 -10.77
C VAL A 139 -3.82 -8.11 -11.45
N LYS A 140 -4.31 -9.34 -11.24
CA LYS A 140 -5.59 -9.81 -11.81
C LYS A 140 -6.78 -8.93 -11.40
N ILE A 141 -6.83 -8.52 -10.13
CA ILE A 141 -7.88 -7.64 -9.64
C ILE A 141 -7.75 -6.23 -10.22
N ASN A 142 -6.54 -5.68 -10.35
CA ASN A 142 -6.34 -4.39 -11.00
C ASN A 142 -6.86 -4.41 -12.45
N GLU A 143 -6.56 -5.47 -13.21
CA GLU A 143 -7.10 -5.64 -14.56
C GLU A 143 -8.63 -5.72 -14.59
N LEU A 144 -9.23 -6.33 -13.56
CA LEU A 144 -10.70 -6.40 -13.44
C LEU A 144 -11.29 -5.01 -13.20
N TYR A 145 -10.66 -4.19 -12.36
CA TYR A 145 -11.06 -2.80 -12.13
C TYR A 145 -11.03 -1.97 -13.42
N GLU A 146 -9.97 -2.10 -14.19
CA GLU A 146 -9.82 -1.36 -15.44
C GLU A 146 -10.90 -1.72 -16.49
N LYS A 147 -11.45 -2.92 -16.41
CA LYS A 147 -12.48 -3.43 -17.36
C LYS A 147 -13.92 -3.23 -16.87
N SER A 148 -14.14 -2.86 -15.62
CA SER A 148 -15.49 -2.81 -15.04
C SER A 148 -16.03 -1.38 -14.92
N PRO A 149 -17.10 -1.02 -15.63
CA PRO A 149 -17.64 0.34 -15.63
C PRO A 149 -18.43 0.69 -14.35
N THR A 150 -18.82 -0.29 -13.52
CA THR A 150 -19.66 -0.09 -12.33
C THR A 150 -19.10 -0.84 -11.13
N ILE A 151 -18.34 -0.14 -10.32
CA ILE A 151 -17.67 -0.67 -9.11
C ILE A 151 -18.68 -0.78 -7.92
N GLU A 152 -19.76 -0.03 -7.96
CA GLU A 152 -20.72 0.10 -6.85
C GLU A 152 -21.70 -1.06 -6.71
N SER A 153 -21.73 -2.02 -7.65
CA SER A 153 -22.70 -3.11 -7.64
C SER A 153 -22.33 -4.22 -6.63
N GLU A 154 -23.36 -4.79 -6.00
CA GLU A 154 -23.18 -5.97 -5.14
C GLU A 154 -22.60 -7.16 -5.94
N ASN A 155 -22.93 -7.25 -7.21
CA ASN A 155 -22.37 -8.24 -8.12
C ASN A 155 -20.85 -8.08 -8.27
N PHE A 156 -20.33 -6.85 -8.33
CA PHE A 156 -18.90 -6.59 -8.41
C PHE A 156 -18.18 -7.00 -7.11
N ARG A 157 -18.77 -6.75 -5.93
CA ARG A 157 -18.23 -7.24 -4.65
C ARG A 157 -18.14 -8.77 -4.59
N ASN A 158 -19.19 -9.43 -5.01
CA ASN A 158 -19.23 -10.89 -5.06
C ASN A 158 -18.24 -11.45 -6.07
N LEU A 159 -18.09 -10.77 -7.21
CA LEU A 159 -17.09 -11.08 -8.22
C LEU A 159 -15.68 -10.96 -7.65
N LEU A 160 -15.34 -9.86 -7.00
CA LEU A 160 -14.04 -9.68 -6.33
C LEU A 160 -13.73 -10.81 -5.35
N LEU A 161 -14.70 -11.15 -4.50
CA LEU A 161 -14.55 -12.25 -3.53
C LEU A 161 -14.38 -13.61 -4.20
N SER A 162 -15.01 -13.84 -5.36
CA SER A 162 -14.89 -15.09 -6.11
C SER A 162 -13.57 -15.19 -6.90
N PHE A 163 -13.03 -14.07 -7.36
CA PHE A 163 -11.75 -14.02 -8.08
C PHE A 163 -10.53 -14.02 -7.17
N ALA A 164 -10.69 -13.66 -5.91
CA ALA A 164 -9.62 -13.74 -4.94
C ALA A 164 -9.44 -15.20 -4.47
N GLU A 165 -8.60 -15.94 -5.17
CA GLU A 165 -8.14 -17.26 -4.73
C GLU A 165 -7.46 -17.21 -3.36
N ASP A 166 -6.90 -16.04 -3.04
CA ASP A 166 -6.23 -15.74 -1.78
C ASP A 166 -6.86 -14.52 -1.10
N MET A 167 -7.51 -14.74 0.06
CA MET A 167 -8.16 -13.69 0.85
C MET A 167 -7.21 -12.57 1.28
N ARG A 168 -5.90 -12.85 1.35
CA ARG A 168 -4.87 -11.84 1.66
C ARG A 168 -4.89 -10.70 0.65
N VAL A 169 -5.23 -10.96 -0.59
CA VAL A 169 -5.34 -9.94 -1.65
C VAL A 169 -6.42 -8.92 -1.31
N ILE A 170 -7.61 -9.38 -0.90
CA ILE A 170 -8.71 -8.47 -0.51
C ILE A 170 -8.33 -7.65 0.75
N LEU A 171 -7.67 -8.27 1.72
CA LEU A 171 -7.20 -7.57 2.91
C LEU A 171 -6.18 -6.46 2.58
N ILE A 172 -5.28 -6.72 1.64
CA ILE A 172 -4.31 -5.73 1.14
C ILE A 172 -5.04 -4.59 0.42
N MET A 173 -6.03 -4.87 -0.40
CA MET A 173 -6.81 -3.85 -1.10
C MET A 173 -7.57 -2.94 -0.13
N ILE A 174 -8.16 -3.49 0.94
CA ILE A 174 -8.80 -2.70 1.99
C ILE A 174 -7.76 -1.79 2.68
N ALA A 175 -6.59 -2.32 3.02
CA ALA A 175 -5.51 -1.54 3.63
C ALA A 175 -5.01 -0.42 2.71
N ASP A 176 -4.87 -0.69 1.41
CA ASP A 176 -4.49 0.30 0.41
C ASP A 176 -5.53 1.42 0.30
N ARG A 177 -6.83 1.08 0.31
CA ARG A 177 -7.92 2.06 0.31
C ARG A 177 -7.91 2.91 1.58
N VAL A 178 -7.73 2.31 2.75
CA VAL A 178 -7.61 3.05 4.03
C VAL A 178 -6.42 4.00 3.98
N ASN A 179 -5.26 3.51 3.50
CA ASN A 179 -4.06 4.34 3.34
C ASN A 179 -4.34 5.56 2.44
N LEU A 180 -4.97 5.34 1.30
CA LEU A 180 -5.34 6.41 0.36
C LEU A 180 -6.28 7.42 1.02
N MET A 181 -7.35 6.96 1.66
CA MET A 181 -8.35 7.82 2.32
C MET A 181 -7.75 8.69 3.43
N ARG A 182 -6.76 8.18 4.18
CA ARG A 182 -6.04 8.95 5.21
C ARG A 182 -5.25 10.12 4.64
N GLN A 183 -4.83 10.06 3.38
CA GLN A 183 -3.89 11.02 2.77
C GLN A 183 -4.53 12.03 1.84
N ILE A 184 -5.71 11.75 1.28
CA ILE A 184 -6.33 12.61 0.25
C ILE A 184 -7.11 13.81 0.81
N LYS A 185 -7.10 14.02 2.13
CA LYS A 185 -7.86 15.11 2.79
C LYS A 185 -7.59 16.48 2.17
N GLU A 186 -6.32 16.79 1.93
CA GLU A 186 -5.86 18.09 1.42
C GLU A 186 -5.66 18.07 -0.12
N SER A 187 -6.14 17.05 -0.80
CA SER A 187 -5.98 16.96 -2.26
C SER A 187 -6.84 18.01 -2.95
N PRO A 188 -6.26 18.78 -3.91
CA PRO A 188 -7.02 19.73 -4.72
C PRO A 188 -7.90 19.03 -5.78
N ASN A 189 -7.70 17.75 -6.04
CA ASN A 189 -8.49 16.97 -7.00
C ASN A 189 -9.78 16.47 -6.32
N GLU A 190 -10.79 17.33 -6.30
CA GLU A 190 -12.07 17.07 -5.64
C GLU A 190 -12.85 15.93 -6.32
N GLU A 191 -12.87 15.89 -7.64
CA GLU A 191 -13.56 14.86 -8.40
C GLU A 191 -13.00 13.47 -8.08
N ALA A 192 -11.67 13.30 -8.14
CA ALA A 192 -11.02 12.05 -7.78
C ALA A 192 -11.26 11.70 -6.30
N ARG A 193 -11.27 12.70 -5.39
CA ARG A 193 -11.54 12.49 -3.97
C ARG A 193 -12.95 11.98 -3.73
N LEU A 194 -13.96 12.54 -4.40
CA LEU A 194 -15.35 12.09 -4.32
C LEU A 194 -15.52 10.68 -4.88
N ALA A 195 -14.94 10.38 -6.04
CA ALA A 195 -14.99 9.05 -6.65
C ALA A 195 -14.41 7.98 -5.71
N VAL A 196 -13.20 8.22 -5.17
CA VAL A 196 -12.54 7.30 -4.23
C VAL A 196 -13.33 7.14 -2.94
N SER A 197 -13.98 8.20 -2.46
CA SER A 197 -14.79 8.17 -1.24
C SER A 197 -16.08 7.37 -1.43
N ASN A 198 -16.73 7.49 -2.58
CA ASN A 198 -17.90 6.68 -2.93
C ASN A 198 -17.53 5.20 -3.04
N GLU A 199 -16.40 4.87 -3.68
CA GLU A 199 -15.89 3.49 -3.70
C GLU A 199 -15.60 2.98 -2.27
N ALA A 200 -14.98 3.81 -1.43
CA ALA A 200 -14.67 3.42 -0.06
C ALA A 200 -15.94 3.08 0.73
N ALA A 201 -17.01 3.88 0.60
CA ALA A 201 -18.29 3.66 1.25
C ALA A 201 -19.03 2.43 0.72
N HIS A 202 -19.13 2.27 -0.62
CA HIS A 202 -20.01 1.30 -1.23
C HIS A 202 -19.36 -0.06 -1.53
N LEU A 203 -18.03 -0.11 -1.61
CA LEU A 203 -17.30 -1.35 -1.89
C LEU A 203 -16.40 -1.78 -0.71
N TYR A 204 -15.48 -0.93 -0.28
CA TYR A 204 -14.43 -1.35 0.67
C TYR A 204 -14.92 -1.46 2.11
N ALA A 205 -15.80 -0.57 2.59
CA ALA A 205 -16.37 -0.68 3.92
C ALA A 205 -17.26 -1.93 4.09
N PRO A 206 -18.15 -2.29 3.14
CA PRO A 206 -18.85 -3.56 3.18
C PRO A 206 -17.94 -4.80 3.10
N LEU A 207 -16.86 -4.75 2.31
CA LEU A 207 -15.87 -5.84 2.27
C LEU A 207 -15.16 -5.98 3.61
N ALA A 208 -14.72 -4.87 4.22
CA ALA A 208 -14.09 -4.86 5.54
C ALA A 208 -15.04 -5.43 6.61
N HIS A 209 -16.33 -5.10 6.54
CA HIS A 209 -17.36 -5.67 7.42
C HIS A 209 -17.47 -7.19 7.28
N LYS A 210 -17.57 -7.71 6.05
CA LYS A 210 -17.65 -9.16 5.78
C LYS A 210 -16.42 -9.91 6.30
N LEU A 211 -15.27 -9.26 6.32
CA LEU A 211 -14.00 -9.85 6.78
C LEU A 211 -13.69 -9.58 8.27
N GLY A 212 -14.62 -8.97 9.01
CA GLY A 212 -14.47 -8.72 10.45
C GLY A 212 -13.51 -7.57 10.78
N LEU A 213 -13.08 -6.75 9.81
CA LEU A 213 -12.19 -5.61 10.01
C LEU A 213 -12.97 -4.37 10.46
N TYR A 214 -13.67 -4.46 11.59
CA TYR A 214 -14.61 -3.45 12.06
C TYR A 214 -13.99 -2.06 12.25
N LYS A 215 -12.74 -1.98 12.72
CA LYS A 215 -12.02 -0.72 12.89
C LYS A 215 -11.79 -0.04 11.55
N LEU A 216 -11.28 -0.75 10.56
CA LEU A 216 -11.02 -0.22 9.22
C LEU A 216 -12.32 0.11 8.48
N LYS A 217 -13.37 -0.70 8.68
CA LYS A 217 -14.72 -0.43 8.18
C LYS A 217 -15.24 0.91 8.68
N SER A 218 -15.23 1.14 10.00
CA SER A 218 -15.73 2.39 10.59
C SER A 218 -14.90 3.59 10.13
N GLU A 219 -13.60 3.45 10.02
CA GLU A 219 -12.72 4.52 9.52
C GLU A 219 -13.00 4.86 8.04
N LEU A 220 -13.23 3.85 7.18
CA LEU A 220 -13.62 4.07 5.79
C LEU A 220 -14.94 4.81 5.68
N GLU A 221 -15.96 4.46 6.49
CA GLU A 221 -17.25 5.13 6.51
C GLU A 221 -17.12 6.58 7.00
N ASP A 222 -16.39 6.83 8.09
CA ASP A 222 -16.17 8.18 8.62
C ASP A 222 -15.44 9.09 7.62
N LEU A 223 -14.36 8.59 6.99
CA LEU A 223 -13.62 9.35 6.00
C LEU A 223 -14.43 9.60 4.73
N SER A 224 -15.23 8.61 4.30
CA SER A 224 -16.13 8.76 3.15
C SER A 224 -17.19 9.83 3.42
N LEU A 225 -17.86 9.78 4.57
CA LEU A 225 -18.84 10.78 4.97
C LEU A 225 -18.23 12.19 5.03
N LYS A 226 -17.03 12.29 5.60
CA LYS A 226 -16.30 13.56 5.72
C LYS A 226 -16.00 14.19 4.37
N TYR A 227 -15.69 13.39 3.34
CA TYR A 227 -15.31 13.89 2.02
C TYR A 227 -16.50 14.09 1.08
N THR A 228 -17.59 13.34 1.26
CA THR A 228 -18.79 13.43 0.42
C THR A 228 -19.85 14.39 0.97
N GLN A 229 -19.94 14.54 2.30
CA GLN A 229 -21.01 15.29 2.98
C GLN A 229 -20.43 16.16 4.11
N HIS A 230 -19.58 17.09 3.76
CA HIS A 230 -18.85 17.93 4.71
C HIS A 230 -19.78 18.65 5.72
N ASP A 231 -20.94 19.15 5.27
CA ASP A 231 -21.89 19.90 6.10
C ASP A 231 -22.56 18.99 7.15
N ILE A 232 -22.96 17.78 6.74
CA ILE A 232 -23.58 16.80 7.65
C ILE A 232 -22.55 16.28 8.65
N TYR A 233 -21.31 16.04 8.21
CA TYR A 233 -20.22 15.60 9.07
C TYR A 233 -19.89 16.63 10.16
N SER A 234 -19.86 17.92 9.83
CA SER A 234 -19.56 19.00 10.78
C SER A 234 -20.62 19.10 11.88
N VAL A 235 -21.92 18.95 11.55
CA VAL A 235 -23.03 18.97 12.50
C VAL A 235 -23.00 17.76 13.43
N SER A 236 -22.77 16.55 12.91
CA SER A 236 -22.71 15.33 13.70
C SER A 236 -21.57 15.35 14.72
N TYR A 237 -20.40 15.89 14.33
CA TYR A 237 -19.22 15.96 15.19
C TYR A 237 -19.36 16.99 16.33
N THR A 238 -20.10 18.07 16.11
CA THR A 238 -20.39 19.08 17.17
C THR A 238 -21.36 18.54 18.20
N HIS A 239 -22.36 17.74 17.82
CA HIS A 239 -23.32 17.13 18.74
C HIS A 239 -22.76 15.98 19.60
N LEU A 240 -21.76 15.24 19.12
CA LEU A 240 -21.14 14.15 19.88
C LEU A 240 -20.09 14.62 20.90
N ARG A 241 -19.67 15.88 20.84
CA ARG A 241 -18.70 16.49 21.79
C ARG A 241 -19.34 17.41 22.84
N ALA A 242 -20.63 17.64 22.76
CA ALA A 242 -21.42 18.39 23.77
C ALA A 242 -22.06 17.42 24.75
#